data_4a74125250d18525a1206bbdc0b04105
#
_entry.id   4a74125250d18525a1206bbdc0b04105
#
_cell.length_a   1.000
_cell.length_b   1.000
_cell.length_c   1.000
_cell.angle_alpha   90.00
_cell.angle_beta   90.00
_cell.angle_gamma   90.00
#
_symmetry.space_group_name_H-M   'P 1'
#
loop_
_entity.id
_entity.type
_entity.pdbx_description
1 polymer ?
#
loop_
_entity_poly.entity_id
_entity_poly.type
_entity_poly.pdbx_seq_one_letter_code
_entity_poly.pdbx_strand_id
1 'polypeptide(L)'
;CIRDSLIVSPVSLKSTVLNLIDEEIKKGENGRIFVKINSLTDAEIIDKLSQASCAGVKVRMVIRGICCLLPGIPNKTGNIEISSIVGRYLEHSRIYCFGTGADEKMYISSADFMTRNTERRVEVACPVYDEKLRAKIHAIMDVVLCDNVKARLLTPEGVYVKKERTEPRLDSQEFLMEQAEKFADE
;
A
#
# COMPACT_ATOMS: atom_id res chain seq x y z
N CYS A 1 -9.37 -23.87 8.77
CA CYS A 1 -10.29 -23.15 9.67
C CYS A 1 -10.37 -21.69 9.27
N ILE A 2 -11.56 -21.09 9.22
CA ILE A 2 -11.77 -19.68 8.81
C ILE A 2 -10.97 -18.70 9.70
N ARG A 3 -10.68 -19.07 10.93
CA ARG A 3 -9.85 -18.27 11.86
C ARG A 3 -8.39 -18.09 11.42
N ASP A 4 -7.87 -18.97 10.59
CA ASP A 4 -6.46 -18.94 10.18
C ASP A 4 -6.24 -18.13 8.89
N SER A 5 -7.32 -17.74 8.21
CA SER A 5 -7.26 -17.02 6.95
C SER A 5 -7.63 -15.53 7.05
N LEU A 6 -8.58 -15.15 7.91
CA LEU A 6 -8.98 -13.77 8.10
C LEU A 6 -8.20 -13.11 9.24
N ILE A 7 -7.66 -11.94 8.98
CA ILE A 7 -6.98 -11.10 9.97
C ILE A 7 -7.98 -10.07 10.46
N VAL A 8 -8.20 -10.02 11.77
CA VAL A 8 -9.25 -9.17 12.37
C VAL A 8 -8.66 -8.23 13.43
N SER A 9 -9.01 -6.96 13.35
CA SER A 9 -8.77 -5.99 14.41
C SER A 9 -9.92 -6.06 15.44
N PRO A 10 -9.62 -5.86 16.73
CA PRO A 10 -8.34 -5.52 17.36
C PRO A 10 -7.47 -6.74 17.72
N VAL A 11 -7.87 -7.96 17.32
CA VAL A 11 -7.28 -9.22 17.81
C VAL A 11 -5.91 -9.54 17.20
N SER A 12 -5.79 -9.47 15.87
CA SER A 12 -4.62 -9.98 15.17
C SER A 12 -4.07 -9.07 14.06
N LEU A 13 -4.82 -8.05 13.64
CA LEU A 13 -4.44 -7.25 12.46
C LEU A 13 -3.07 -6.59 12.64
N LYS A 14 -2.88 -5.87 13.73
CA LYS A 14 -1.62 -5.15 14.00
C LYS A 14 -0.43 -6.10 14.11
N SER A 15 -0.56 -7.14 14.94
CA SER A 15 0.52 -8.12 15.14
C SER A 15 0.88 -8.86 13.85
N THR A 16 -0.11 -9.20 13.03
CA THR A 16 0.14 -9.86 11.75
C THR A 16 0.87 -8.91 10.78
N VAL A 17 0.44 -7.65 10.67
CA VAL A 17 1.11 -6.66 9.81
C VAL A 17 2.57 -6.47 10.24
N LEU A 18 2.83 -6.33 11.54
CA LEU A 18 4.19 -6.20 12.07
C LEU A 18 5.05 -7.42 11.76
N ASN A 19 4.51 -8.64 11.92
CA ASN A 19 5.20 -9.89 11.59
C ASN A 19 5.50 -10.01 10.08
N LEU A 20 4.56 -9.60 9.21
CA LEU A 20 4.76 -9.60 7.76
C LEU A 20 5.86 -8.62 7.35
N ILE A 21 5.95 -7.46 7.99
CA ILE A 21 7.07 -6.52 7.78
C ILE A 21 8.40 -7.15 8.27
N ASP A 22 8.38 -7.84 9.43
CA ASP A 22 9.59 -8.54 9.93
C ASP A 22 10.05 -9.67 9.00
N GLU A 23 9.14 -10.37 8.33
CA GLU A 23 9.51 -11.35 7.30
C GLU A 23 10.22 -10.68 6.12
N GLU A 24 9.76 -9.51 5.68
CA GLU A 24 10.43 -8.75 4.62
C GLU A 24 11.77 -8.16 5.06
N ILE A 25 11.90 -7.72 6.32
CA ILE A 25 13.16 -7.26 6.90
C ILE A 25 14.25 -8.34 6.80
N LYS A 26 13.89 -9.61 7.06
CA LYS A 26 14.82 -10.75 6.96
C LYS A 26 15.34 -10.98 5.53
N LYS A 27 14.59 -10.53 4.51
CA LYS A 27 14.99 -10.63 3.09
C LYS A 27 15.93 -9.50 2.66
N GLY A 28 16.09 -8.44 3.47
CA GLY A 28 16.93 -7.29 3.19
C GLY A 28 16.56 -6.60 1.87
N GLU A 29 17.54 -6.38 1.00
CA GLU A 29 17.35 -5.72 -0.31
C GLU A 29 16.40 -6.45 -1.25
N ASN A 30 16.11 -7.72 -1.02
CA ASN A 30 15.13 -8.50 -1.77
C ASN A 30 13.70 -8.35 -1.24
N GLY A 31 13.52 -7.80 -0.04
CA GLY A 31 12.22 -7.52 0.56
C GLY A 31 11.44 -6.47 -0.23
N ARG A 32 10.13 -6.67 -0.33
CA ARG A 32 9.21 -5.77 -1.05
C ARG A 32 7.93 -5.60 -0.25
N ILE A 33 7.53 -4.35 -0.07
CA ILE A 33 6.27 -4.00 0.57
C ILE A 33 5.54 -3.00 -0.32
N PHE A 34 4.28 -3.30 -0.64
CA PHE A 34 3.36 -2.35 -1.22
C PHE A 34 2.14 -2.18 -0.32
N VAL A 35 1.77 -0.94 -0.04
CA VAL A 35 0.58 -0.63 0.75
C VAL A 35 -0.21 0.50 0.11
N LYS A 36 -1.48 0.25 -0.24
CA LYS A 36 -2.45 1.29 -0.58
C LYS A 36 -3.45 1.41 0.56
N ILE A 37 -3.53 2.58 1.17
CA ILE A 37 -4.39 2.89 2.32
C ILE A 37 -4.87 4.34 2.27
N ASN A 38 -5.81 4.71 3.14
CA ASN A 38 -6.20 6.11 3.22
C ASN A 38 -5.30 6.90 4.17
N SER A 39 -4.92 6.32 5.31
CA SER A 39 -4.14 7.05 6.33
C SER A 39 -3.14 6.15 7.04
N LEU A 40 -1.98 6.73 7.40
CA LEU A 40 -0.89 6.11 8.15
C LEU A 40 -0.57 6.97 9.38
N THR A 41 -0.98 6.54 10.57
CA THR A 41 -0.73 7.27 11.84
C THR A 41 -0.35 6.35 13.00
N ASP A 42 -0.33 5.02 12.82
CA ASP A 42 0.08 4.07 13.85
C ASP A 42 1.61 4.12 14.00
N ALA A 43 2.07 4.59 15.17
CA ALA A 43 3.49 4.83 15.43
C ALA A 43 4.32 3.54 15.33
N GLU A 44 3.80 2.43 15.83
CA GLU A 44 4.51 1.15 15.83
C GLU A 44 4.70 0.58 14.43
N ILE A 45 3.67 0.71 13.56
CA ILE A 45 3.78 0.33 12.15
C ILE A 45 4.75 1.27 11.41
N ILE A 46 4.72 2.58 11.70
CA ILE A 46 5.65 3.56 11.12
C ILE A 46 7.10 3.22 11.49
N ASP A 47 7.36 2.93 12.76
CA ASP A 47 8.70 2.55 13.22
C ASP A 47 9.16 1.24 12.56
N LYS A 48 8.28 0.26 12.41
CA LYS A 48 8.57 -1.01 11.75
C LYS A 48 8.87 -0.84 10.26
N LEU A 49 8.12 0.01 9.54
CA LEU A 49 8.39 0.36 8.14
C LEU A 49 9.75 1.09 7.99
N SER A 50 10.11 1.94 8.95
CA SER A 50 11.42 2.59 8.97
C SER A 50 12.56 1.58 9.18
N GLN A 51 12.38 0.60 10.06
CA GLN A 51 13.32 -0.52 10.23
C GLN A 51 13.47 -1.34 8.93
N ALA A 52 12.35 -1.61 8.25
CA ALA A 52 12.37 -2.31 6.96
C ALA A 52 13.20 -1.53 5.92
N SER A 53 12.99 -0.22 5.83
CA SER A 53 13.79 0.65 4.95
C SER A 53 15.28 0.61 5.29
N CYS A 54 15.64 0.66 6.57
CA CYS A 54 17.04 0.54 7.02
C CYS A 54 17.67 -0.81 6.66
N ALA A 55 16.88 -1.88 6.64
CA ALA A 55 17.30 -3.21 6.23
C ALA A 55 17.43 -3.39 4.70
N GLY A 56 17.09 -2.37 3.91
CA GLY A 56 17.17 -2.42 2.44
C GLY A 56 15.86 -2.80 1.74
N VAL A 57 14.78 -3.05 2.49
CA VAL A 57 13.46 -3.38 1.92
C VAL A 57 12.93 -2.19 1.13
N LYS A 58 12.46 -2.44 -0.10
CA LYS A 58 11.79 -1.41 -0.92
C LYS A 58 10.32 -1.32 -0.54
N VAL A 59 9.91 -0.16 -0.06
CA VAL A 59 8.54 0.11 0.39
C VAL A 59 7.90 1.16 -0.53
N ARG A 60 6.79 0.81 -1.15
CA ARG A 60 5.97 1.74 -1.94
C ARG A 60 4.60 1.87 -1.32
N MET A 61 4.16 3.10 -1.11
CA MET A 61 2.87 3.37 -0.50
C MET A 61 2.05 4.37 -1.31
N VAL A 62 0.74 4.13 -1.37
CA VAL A 62 -0.23 5.09 -1.92
C VAL A 62 -1.17 5.51 -0.80
N ILE A 63 -1.05 6.75 -0.35
CA ILE A 63 -1.77 7.28 0.81
C ILE A 63 -2.45 8.59 0.43
N ARG A 64 -3.78 8.62 0.40
CA ARG A 64 -4.53 9.81 -0.02
C ARG A 64 -4.85 10.81 1.10
N GLY A 65 -4.76 10.39 2.35
CA GLY A 65 -5.10 11.17 3.54
C GLY A 65 -3.90 11.46 4.42
N ILE A 66 -4.08 11.34 5.73
CA ILE A 66 -3.05 11.67 6.72
C ILE A 66 -1.90 10.67 6.63
N CYS A 67 -0.68 11.18 6.52
CA CYS A 67 0.55 10.39 6.56
C CYS A 67 1.52 11.00 7.57
N CYS A 68 1.83 10.25 8.63
CA CYS A 68 2.76 10.66 9.70
C CYS A 68 4.18 10.09 9.48
N LEU A 69 4.49 9.55 8.29
CA LEU A 69 5.80 9.07 7.92
C LEU A 69 6.37 9.96 6.80
N LEU A 70 7.61 10.43 6.97
CA LEU A 70 8.35 11.15 5.93
C LEU A 70 9.24 10.14 5.16
N PRO A 71 9.05 10.00 3.82
CA PRO A 71 9.86 9.12 2.99
C PRO A 71 11.21 9.75 2.63
N GLY A 72 12.13 8.93 2.11
CA GLY A 72 13.36 9.42 1.49
C GLY A 72 14.42 9.99 2.43
N ILE A 73 14.27 9.86 3.76
CA ILE A 73 15.25 10.34 4.73
C ILE A 73 16.44 9.34 4.77
N PRO A 74 17.68 9.78 4.49
CA PRO A 74 18.86 8.91 4.55
C PRO A 74 18.98 8.19 5.90
N ASN A 75 19.35 6.91 5.85
CA ASN A 75 19.54 6.04 7.01
C ASN A 75 18.28 5.82 7.89
N LYS A 76 17.11 6.20 7.40
CA LYS A 76 15.82 5.96 8.06
C LYS A 76 14.77 5.42 7.09
N THR A 77 14.33 6.27 6.17
CA THR A 77 13.24 5.97 5.24
C THR A 77 13.66 6.10 3.78
N GLY A 78 14.97 5.98 3.50
CA GLY A 78 15.55 6.17 2.17
C GLY A 78 15.01 5.23 1.10
N ASN A 79 14.51 4.05 1.51
CA ASN A 79 13.91 3.06 0.61
C ASN A 79 12.37 3.10 0.62
N ILE A 80 11.76 4.15 1.19
CA ILE A 80 10.31 4.35 1.20
C ILE A 80 9.93 5.41 0.19
N GLU A 81 8.98 5.10 -0.68
CA GLU A 81 8.33 6.04 -1.58
C GLU A 81 6.85 6.14 -1.24
N ILE A 82 6.33 7.35 -1.12
CA ILE A 82 4.91 7.60 -0.82
C ILE A 82 4.34 8.51 -1.90
N SER A 83 3.26 8.06 -2.52
CA SER A 83 2.47 8.86 -3.45
C SER A 83 1.05 9.06 -2.93
N SER A 84 0.40 10.10 -3.42
CA SER A 84 -1.00 10.40 -3.15
C SER A 84 -1.73 10.68 -4.45
N ILE A 85 -2.91 10.06 -4.61
CA ILE A 85 -3.80 10.31 -5.73
C ILE A 85 -5.12 10.83 -5.18
N VAL A 86 -5.48 12.04 -5.59
CA VAL A 86 -6.76 12.67 -5.31
C VAL A 86 -7.33 13.16 -6.63
N GLY A 87 -8.48 12.63 -7.00
CA GLY A 87 -9.12 12.90 -8.27
C GLY A 87 -10.64 12.94 -8.16
N ARG A 88 -11.32 12.63 -9.26
CA ARG A 88 -12.79 12.63 -9.36
C ARG A 88 -13.44 11.59 -8.45
N TYR A 89 -12.80 10.41 -8.33
CA TYR A 89 -13.32 9.30 -7.56
C TYR A 89 -12.58 9.15 -6.23
N LEU A 90 -13.28 8.61 -5.23
CA LEU A 90 -12.71 8.35 -3.92
C LEU A 90 -11.81 7.10 -3.97
N GLU A 91 -10.51 7.31 -3.75
CA GLU A 91 -9.52 6.24 -3.62
C GLU A 91 -9.65 5.53 -2.26
N HIS A 92 -10.62 4.63 -2.11
CA HIS A 92 -10.98 4.03 -0.81
C HIS A 92 -10.54 2.57 -0.64
N SER A 93 -9.99 1.95 -1.65
CA SER A 93 -9.44 0.58 -1.54
C SER A 93 -8.21 0.52 -0.65
N ARG A 94 -8.10 -0.54 0.15
CA ARG A 94 -6.90 -0.85 0.93
C ARG A 94 -6.37 -2.19 0.47
N ILE A 95 -5.11 -2.19 0.10
CA ILE A 95 -4.39 -3.35 -0.41
C ILE A 95 -3.05 -3.39 0.31
N TYR A 96 -2.69 -4.56 0.84
CA TYR A 96 -1.39 -4.80 1.44
C TYR A 96 -0.73 -5.96 0.70
N CYS A 97 0.52 -5.77 0.26
CA CYS A 97 1.33 -6.81 -0.36
C CYS A 97 2.69 -6.85 0.31
N PHE A 98 3.10 -8.04 0.73
CA PHE A 98 4.39 -8.32 1.34
C PHE A 98 5.07 -9.43 0.56
N GLY A 99 6.27 -9.19 0.06
CA GLY A 99 7.02 -10.09 -0.79
C GLY A 99 6.72 -9.94 -2.27
N THR A 100 7.15 -10.92 -3.06
CA THR A 100 6.95 -11.01 -4.51
C THR A 100 6.84 -12.45 -4.95
N GLY A 101 6.19 -12.68 -6.11
CA GLY A 101 6.10 -14.01 -6.72
C GLY A 101 5.31 -15.01 -5.87
N ALA A 102 5.83 -16.25 -5.74
CA ALA A 102 5.14 -17.32 -5.03
C ALA A 102 5.02 -17.06 -3.52
N ASP A 103 5.97 -16.33 -2.93
CA ASP A 103 6.01 -16.04 -1.49
C ASP A 103 5.22 -14.79 -1.10
N GLU A 104 4.64 -14.09 -2.07
CA GLU A 104 3.89 -12.88 -1.81
C GLU A 104 2.63 -13.17 -1.00
N LYS A 105 2.41 -12.35 0.03
CA LYS A 105 1.19 -12.32 0.83
C LYS A 105 0.41 -11.06 0.52
N MET A 106 -0.74 -11.22 -0.11
CA MET A 106 -1.62 -10.13 -0.55
C MET A 106 -2.92 -10.14 0.22
N TYR A 107 -3.36 -8.95 0.65
CA TYR A 107 -4.60 -8.74 1.38
C TYR A 107 -5.39 -7.57 0.82
N ILE A 108 -6.72 -7.70 0.80
CA ILE A 108 -7.66 -6.58 0.71
C ILE A 108 -8.24 -6.32 2.09
N SER A 109 -8.40 -5.05 2.48
CA SER A 109 -8.76 -4.72 3.86
C SER A 109 -9.74 -3.57 3.96
N SER A 110 -10.47 -3.52 5.08
CA SER A 110 -11.22 -2.35 5.51
C SER A 110 -10.40 -1.38 6.35
N ALA A 111 -9.24 -1.80 6.88
CA ALA A 111 -8.43 -1.03 7.81
C ALA A 111 -7.45 -0.09 7.13
N ASP A 112 -7.27 1.08 7.72
CA ASP A 112 -6.09 1.92 7.55
C ASP A 112 -5.05 1.59 8.63
N PHE A 113 -3.81 2.01 8.45
CA PHE A 113 -2.77 1.88 9.48
C PHE A 113 -2.85 3.05 10.47
N MET A 114 -3.97 3.09 11.20
CA MET A 114 -4.25 4.03 12.27
C MET A 114 -4.53 3.26 13.55
N THR A 115 -4.04 3.76 14.70
CA THR A 115 -4.25 3.11 16.01
C THR A 115 -5.72 2.79 16.29
N ARG A 116 -6.65 3.67 15.90
CA ARG A 116 -8.09 3.41 16.04
C ARG A 116 -8.57 2.21 15.21
N ASN A 117 -7.99 1.98 14.01
CA ASN A 117 -8.34 0.85 13.14
C ASN A 117 -7.67 -0.44 13.62
N THR A 118 -6.44 -0.36 14.11
CA THR A 118 -5.65 -1.52 14.51
C THR A 118 -5.98 -2.03 15.91
N GLU A 119 -6.54 -1.17 16.80
CA GLU A 119 -6.72 -1.49 18.22
C GLU A 119 -8.14 -1.29 18.78
N ARG A 120 -9.00 -0.51 18.11
CA ARG A 120 -10.30 -0.09 18.69
C ARG A 120 -11.51 -0.40 17.82
N ARG A 121 -11.34 -0.58 16.53
CA ARG A 121 -12.43 -0.90 15.59
C ARG A 121 -12.39 -2.37 15.20
N VAL A 122 -13.54 -2.90 14.83
CA VAL A 122 -13.61 -4.19 14.14
C VAL A 122 -13.32 -3.94 12.67
N GLU A 123 -12.17 -4.39 12.21
CA GLU A 123 -11.72 -4.30 10.82
C GLU A 123 -11.26 -5.67 10.36
N VAL A 124 -11.30 -5.92 9.06
CA VAL A 124 -10.92 -7.21 8.48
C VAL A 124 -9.92 -7.01 7.36
N ALA A 125 -8.90 -7.87 7.32
CA ALA A 125 -8.05 -8.07 6.15
C ALA A 125 -8.23 -9.51 5.65
N CYS A 126 -8.61 -9.64 4.38
CA CYS A 126 -8.86 -10.90 3.70
C CYS A 126 -7.68 -11.23 2.78
N PRO A 127 -7.02 -12.38 2.95
CA PRO A 127 -5.95 -12.80 2.06
C PRO A 127 -6.49 -13.16 0.68
N VAL A 128 -5.71 -12.85 -0.36
CA VAL A 128 -6.02 -13.18 -1.74
C VAL A 128 -5.11 -14.31 -2.20
N TYR A 129 -5.66 -15.53 -2.28
CA TYR A 129 -4.91 -16.72 -2.67
C TYR A 129 -5.02 -17.04 -4.17
N ASP A 130 -6.14 -16.71 -4.81
CA ASP A 130 -6.39 -16.98 -6.22
C ASP A 130 -5.44 -16.18 -7.10
N GLU A 131 -4.65 -16.86 -7.93
CA GLU A 131 -3.63 -16.23 -8.77
C GLU A 131 -4.23 -15.26 -9.81
N LYS A 132 -5.44 -15.53 -10.33
CA LYS A 132 -6.10 -14.64 -11.29
C LYS A 132 -6.55 -13.35 -10.63
N LEU A 133 -7.06 -13.44 -9.38
CA LEU A 133 -7.43 -12.25 -8.61
C LEU A 133 -6.19 -11.46 -8.19
N ARG A 134 -5.09 -12.12 -7.81
CA ARG A 134 -3.81 -11.46 -7.52
C ARG A 134 -3.31 -10.70 -8.75
N ALA A 135 -3.32 -11.34 -9.92
CA ALA A 135 -2.91 -10.69 -11.17
C ALA A 135 -3.77 -9.45 -11.49
N LYS A 136 -5.09 -9.50 -11.29
CA LYS A 136 -5.97 -8.34 -11.45
C LYS A 136 -5.63 -7.21 -10.48
N ILE A 137 -5.36 -7.54 -9.21
CA ILE A 137 -4.98 -6.53 -8.20
C ILE A 137 -3.63 -5.92 -8.57
N HIS A 138 -2.65 -6.71 -9.00
CA HIS A 138 -1.36 -6.19 -9.49
C HIS A 138 -1.54 -5.24 -10.67
N ALA A 139 -2.36 -5.59 -11.66
CA ALA A 139 -2.63 -4.71 -12.79
C ALA A 139 -3.21 -3.34 -12.33
N ILE A 140 -4.13 -3.34 -11.35
CA ILE A 140 -4.66 -2.11 -10.75
C ILE A 140 -3.56 -1.33 -10.01
N MET A 141 -2.72 -2.03 -9.22
CA MET A 141 -1.61 -1.41 -8.49
C MET A 141 -0.61 -0.75 -9.44
N ASP A 142 -0.26 -1.43 -10.54
CA ASP A 142 0.66 -0.90 -11.55
C ASP A 142 0.11 0.36 -12.21
N VAL A 143 -1.16 0.36 -12.59
CA VAL A 143 -1.84 1.56 -13.13
C VAL A 143 -1.79 2.72 -12.13
N VAL A 144 -2.09 2.46 -10.85
CA VAL A 144 -2.06 3.48 -9.79
C VAL A 144 -0.64 4.00 -9.56
N LEU A 145 0.37 3.13 -9.54
CA LEU A 145 1.77 3.52 -9.37
C LEU A 145 2.33 4.28 -10.58
N CYS A 146 1.83 3.99 -11.79
CA CYS A 146 2.23 4.66 -13.02
C CYS A 146 1.50 5.99 -13.26
N ASP A 147 0.49 6.36 -12.45
CA ASP A 147 -0.17 7.65 -12.58
C ASP A 147 0.84 8.80 -12.56
N ASN A 148 0.83 9.62 -13.62
CA ASN A 148 1.70 10.79 -13.78
C ASN A 148 0.90 12.08 -14.05
N VAL A 149 -0.43 12.01 -13.90
CA VAL A 149 -1.34 13.14 -14.10
C VAL A 149 -1.86 13.68 -12.77
N LYS A 150 -2.37 12.80 -11.91
CA LYS A 150 -2.93 13.15 -10.60
C LYS A 150 -1.98 12.87 -9.44
N ALA A 151 -1.06 11.91 -9.60
CA ALA A 151 -0.17 11.52 -8.52
C ALA A 151 0.74 12.67 -8.06
N ARG A 152 0.89 12.75 -6.75
CA ARG A 152 1.85 13.63 -6.06
C ARG A 152 2.76 12.77 -5.19
N LEU A 153 4.04 13.04 -5.21
CA LEU A 153 5.04 12.39 -4.37
C LEU A 153 5.21 13.20 -3.08
N LEU A 154 5.25 12.51 -1.96
CA LEU A 154 5.62 13.11 -0.68
C LEU A 154 7.15 13.21 -0.62
N THR A 155 7.66 14.41 -0.33
CA THR A 155 9.11 14.65 -0.20
C THR A 155 9.59 14.46 1.24
N PRO A 156 10.92 14.33 1.47
CA PRO A 156 11.48 14.29 2.83
C PRO A 156 11.15 15.51 3.70
N GLU A 157 10.85 16.66 3.06
CA GLU A 157 10.46 17.91 3.73
C GLU A 157 8.96 17.93 4.11
N GLY A 158 8.21 16.86 3.80
CA GLY A 158 6.79 16.77 4.10
C GLY A 158 5.88 17.50 3.13
N VAL A 159 6.37 17.81 1.92
CA VAL A 159 5.62 18.53 0.88
C VAL A 159 5.20 17.56 -0.23
N TYR A 160 3.98 17.68 -0.70
CA TYR A 160 3.50 16.93 -1.86
C TYR A 160 3.83 17.67 -3.16
N VAL A 161 4.72 17.12 -3.97
CA VAL A 161 5.07 17.65 -5.30
C VAL A 161 4.40 16.83 -6.40
N LYS A 162 4.11 17.47 -7.54
CA LYS A 162 3.60 16.72 -8.70
C LYS A 162 4.65 15.71 -9.16
N LYS A 163 4.19 14.50 -9.44
CA LYS A 163 5.03 13.53 -10.11
C LYS A 163 5.43 14.04 -11.47
N GLU A 164 6.66 13.80 -11.91
CA GLU A 164 7.15 14.21 -13.21
C GLU A 164 6.25 13.60 -14.31
N ARG A 165 5.84 14.46 -15.26
CA ARG A 165 5.04 14.02 -16.40
C ARG A 165 5.95 13.37 -17.43
N THR A 166 5.77 12.08 -17.61
CA THR A 166 6.40 11.30 -18.66
C THR A 166 5.38 10.90 -19.71
N GLU A 167 5.80 10.59 -20.90
CA GLU A 167 4.94 9.95 -21.90
C GLU A 167 5.05 8.41 -21.77
N PRO A 168 3.94 7.69 -21.92
CA PRO A 168 2.57 8.18 -22.13
C PRO A 168 1.96 8.80 -20.86
N ARG A 169 1.04 9.74 -21.04
CA ARG A 169 0.24 10.29 -19.93
C ARG A 169 -0.73 9.23 -19.44
N LEU A 170 -0.76 9.03 -18.11
CA LEU A 170 -1.67 8.08 -17.47
C LEU A 170 -2.35 8.75 -16.27
N ASP A 171 -3.66 8.96 -16.38
CA ASP A 171 -4.57 9.23 -15.27
C ASP A 171 -5.18 7.89 -14.86
N SER A 172 -4.81 7.39 -13.68
CA SER A 172 -5.21 6.06 -13.24
C SER A 172 -6.73 5.92 -13.08
N GLN A 173 -7.42 6.98 -12.67
CA GLN A 173 -8.87 6.94 -12.49
C GLN A 173 -9.60 6.91 -13.83
N GLU A 174 -9.20 7.73 -14.79
CA GLU A 174 -9.76 7.72 -16.14
C GLU A 174 -9.52 6.39 -16.83
N PHE A 175 -8.28 5.87 -16.76
CA PHE A 175 -7.94 4.58 -17.34
C PHE A 175 -8.78 3.43 -16.75
N LEU A 176 -8.90 3.34 -15.42
CA LEU A 176 -9.66 2.27 -14.77
C LEU A 176 -11.16 2.38 -15.04
N MET A 177 -11.69 3.60 -15.17
CA MET A 177 -13.08 3.83 -15.56
C MET A 177 -13.35 3.32 -16.98
N GLU A 178 -12.50 3.68 -17.95
CA GLU A 178 -12.63 3.20 -19.34
C GLU A 178 -12.54 1.67 -19.44
N GLN A 179 -11.69 1.03 -18.61
CA GLN A 179 -11.64 -0.43 -18.55
C GLN A 179 -12.95 -1.01 -18.01
N ALA A 180 -13.51 -0.41 -16.93
CA ALA A 180 -14.76 -0.88 -16.33
C ALA A 180 -15.96 -0.74 -17.31
N GLU A 181 -16.01 0.32 -18.10
CA GLU A 181 -17.05 0.53 -19.13
C GLU A 181 -16.97 -0.56 -20.21
N LYS A 182 -15.76 -0.91 -20.68
CA LYS A 182 -15.59 -1.98 -21.67
C LYS A 182 -16.06 -3.35 -21.18
N PHE A 183 -15.84 -3.65 -19.89
CA PHE A 183 -16.32 -4.92 -19.31
C PHE A 183 -17.83 -4.94 -19.04
N ALA A 184 -18.50 -3.79 -18.98
CA ALA A 184 -19.95 -3.71 -18.79
C ALA A 184 -20.71 -3.96 -20.11
N ASP A 185 -20.05 -3.80 -21.26
CA ASP A 185 -20.62 -4.01 -22.59
C ASP A 185 -20.42 -5.45 -23.14
N GLU A 186 -19.69 -6.30 -22.42
CA GLU A 186 -19.49 -7.74 -22.66
C GLU A 186 -20.48 -8.59 -21.84
#